data_1c969f23de1e237416ab30a069221a0c
#
_entry.id   1c969f23de1e237416ab30a069221a0c
#
_cell.length_a   1.000
_cell.length_b   1.000
_cell.length_c   1.000
_cell.angle_alpha   90.00
_cell.angle_beta   90.00
_cell.angle_gamma   90.00
#
_symmetry.space_group_name_H-M   'P 1'
#
loop_
_entity.id
_entity.type
_entity.pdbx_description
1 polymer ?
#
loop_
_entity_poly.entity_id
_entity_poly.type
_entity_poly.pdbx_seq_one_letter_code
_entity_poly.pdbx_strand_id
1 'polypeptide(L)'
;MNEGYLNYISMSITNKKIIIILGGNILNSGIVDYCKHQDYNVVVVDWSPNAHLKGDLFLCIDVKDKDAIIKALEENGIHSIYGAYSSIDLAVPSVNAINKHYGLESMDDEALANALPKATMTHIWNEAGILNRYSKIFEDLSLEVKEHVAKMKMIFKPNISSSSRGITIIPKGASDSVVEQAFEKAKNESFDKKVIVEEFVEGREFTCDMLGDKYGNVSVYAISVKYHTVNTSNNKIAIKLHYNSDFYPDSVYEKIAETGKKCYKDLGFKSSLGHLEILMKEDGTLSPVEIGARSSGYITNPLVSLASGKNYFADYLKVINGGAIEGKDHINGPHSSMYFFYDMPHNASVKHPCTLMDFLPEGIVSEYNNREKILTPGFEFNDITNDNERIGYEIIHGERHLMNIHTIEEAEQKFIKHNTEE
;
A
#
# COMPACT_ATOMS: atom_id res chain seq x y z
N MET A 1 32.26 20.72 14.65
CA MET A 1 30.98 21.44 14.35
C MET A 1 30.50 22.02 15.66
N ASN A 2 30.14 23.32 15.65
CA ASN A 2 29.94 24.13 16.85
C ASN A 2 28.75 23.60 17.69
N GLU A 3 28.98 23.40 18.98
CA GLU A 3 27.94 23.07 19.99
C GLU A 3 26.73 24.03 19.93
N GLY A 4 26.94 25.28 19.52
CA GLY A 4 25.84 26.24 19.32
C GLY A 4 24.90 25.92 18.18
N TYR A 5 25.34 25.22 17.15
CA TYR A 5 24.48 24.82 16.00
C TYR A 5 23.59 23.62 16.36
N LEU A 6 24.12 22.68 17.13
CA LEU A 6 23.37 21.53 17.66
C LEU A 6 22.27 21.98 18.65
N ASN A 7 22.58 22.93 19.53
CA ASN A 7 21.61 23.51 20.47
C ASN A 7 20.52 24.33 19.76
N TYR A 8 20.82 25.01 18.65
CA TYR A 8 19.83 25.77 17.89
C TYR A 8 18.86 24.85 17.12
N ILE A 9 19.36 23.76 16.54
CA ILE A 9 18.54 22.73 15.88
C ILE A 9 17.64 22.05 16.93
N SER A 10 18.18 21.66 18.11
CA SER A 10 17.41 21.05 19.19
C SER A 10 16.31 21.98 19.73
N MET A 11 16.60 23.28 19.92
CA MET A 11 15.60 24.25 20.36
C MET A 11 14.48 24.50 19.34
N SER A 12 14.77 24.45 18.04
CA SER A 12 13.75 24.63 16.98
C SER A 12 12.82 23.43 16.85
N ILE A 13 13.34 22.22 17.08
CA ILE A 13 12.58 20.96 17.02
C ILE A 13 11.61 20.81 18.22
N THR A 14 11.99 21.29 19.41
CA THR A 14 11.21 21.09 20.65
C THR A 14 9.97 21.99 20.79
N ASN A 15 9.81 23.03 19.98
CA ASN A 15 8.68 23.98 20.07
C ASN A 15 7.50 23.64 19.15
N LYS A 16 7.62 22.63 18.28
CA LYS A 16 6.59 22.23 17.33
C LYS A 16 6.19 20.77 17.57
N LYS A 17 5.02 20.39 17.04
CA LYS A 17 4.64 18.98 16.99
C LYS A 17 5.61 18.21 16.10
N ILE A 18 6.10 17.08 16.58
CA ILE A 18 7.11 16.25 15.90
C ILE A 18 6.42 15.00 15.35
N ILE A 19 6.64 14.73 14.08
CA ILE A 19 6.19 13.51 13.39
C ILE A 19 7.42 12.69 13.01
N ILE A 20 7.40 11.40 13.36
CA ILE A 20 8.45 10.44 12.99
C ILE A 20 7.96 9.65 11.78
N ILE A 21 8.70 9.68 10.68
CA ILE A 21 8.41 8.93 9.45
C ILE A 21 9.48 7.86 9.26
N LEU A 22 9.07 6.59 9.30
CA LEU A 22 9.94 5.46 9.05
C LEU A 22 9.84 5.08 7.57
N GLY A 23 10.95 5.26 6.86
CA GLY A 23 11.06 5.11 5.41
C GLY A 23 11.14 6.45 4.68
N GLY A 24 12.34 6.77 4.16
CA GLY A 24 12.63 8.00 3.43
C GLY A 24 12.41 7.90 1.92
N ASN A 25 11.49 7.03 1.46
CA ASN A 25 11.15 6.88 0.05
C ASN A 25 10.10 7.90 -0.41
N ILE A 26 9.94 8.03 -1.73
CA ILE A 26 9.01 8.97 -2.36
C ILE A 26 7.54 8.73 -1.95
N LEU A 27 7.17 7.52 -1.55
CA LEU A 27 5.80 7.17 -1.19
C LEU A 27 5.29 7.93 0.03
N ASN A 28 6.21 8.39 0.89
CA ASN A 28 5.90 9.20 2.06
C ASN A 28 5.92 10.73 1.79
N SER A 29 6.14 11.17 0.54
CA SER A 29 6.20 12.60 0.20
C SER A 29 4.93 13.35 0.59
N GLY A 30 3.75 12.80 0.29
CA GLY A 30 2.47 13.42 0.64
C GLY A 30 2.26 13.62 2.16
N ILE A 31 2.86 12.76 3.00
CA ILE A 31 2.85 12.92 4.46
C ILE A 31 3.79 14.05 4.89
N VAL A 32 5.00 14.09 4.31
CA VAL A 32 5.97 15.17 4.58
C VAL A 32 5.40 16.53 4.18
N ASP A 33 4.76 16.61 3.01
CA ASP A 33 4.13 17.84 2.53
C ASP A 33 2.99 18.28 3.45
N TYR A 34 2.14 17.34 3.87
CA TYR A 34 1.12 17.63 4.88
C TYR A 34 1.73 18.19 6.17
N CYS A 35 2.77 17.56 6.71
CA CYS A 35 3.44 17.99 7.93
C CYS A 35 4.01 19.41 7.79
N LYS A 36 4.62 19.74 6.67
CA LYS A 36 5.12 21.08 6.36
C LYS A 36 4.00 22.14 6.35
N HIS A 37 2.87 21.82 5.71
CA HIS A 37 1.71 22.72 5.67
C HIS A 37 1.09 22.94 7.06
N GLN A 38 1.21 21.99 7.97
CA GLN A 38 0.75 22.09 9.36
C GLN A 38 1.80 22.69 10.30
N ASP A 39 2.94 23.14 9.80
CA ASP A 39 4.07 23.63 10.59
C ASP A 39 4.58 22.62 11.64
N TYR A 40 4.60 21.32 11.28
CA TYR A 40 5.16 20.25 12.09
C TYR A 40 6.62 20.01 11.74
N ASN A 41 7.43 19.62 12.72
CA ASN A 41 8.77 19.10 12.48
C ASN A 41 8.69 17.62 12.05
N VAL A 42 9.49 17.24 11.08
CA VAL A 42 9.55 15.88 10.55
C VAL A 42 10.91 15.27 10.80
N VAL A 43 10.91 14.14 11.50
CA VAL A 43 12.10 13.27 11.62
C VAL A 43 11.92 12.11 10.66
N VAL A 44 12.85 11.93 9.74
CA VAL A 44 12.86 10.78 8.82
C VAL A 44 13.90 9.77 9.27
N VAL A 45 13.48 8.51 9.36
CA VAL A 45 14.35 7.36 9.68
C VAL A 45 14.42 6.46 8.46
N ASP A 46 15.63 6.17 7.98
CA ASP A 46 15.84 5.24 6.88
C ASP A 46 17.24 4.60 6.99
N TRP A 47 17.36 3.35 6.58
CA TRP A 47 18.66 2.65 6.57
C TRP A 47 19.62 3.21 5.51
N SER A 48 19.09 3.81 4.44
CA SER A 48 19.90 4.35 3.34
C SER A 48 20.32 5.78 3.60
N PRO A 49 21.60 6.10 3.59
CA PRO A 49 22.07 7.48 3.69
C PRO A 49 21.62 8.34 2.50
N ASN A 50 21.21 7.71 1.40
CA ASN A 50 20.73 8.35 0.17
C ASN A 50 19.20 8.31 0.05
N ALA A 51 18.48 8.19 1.17
CA ALA A 51 17.02 8.24 1.17
C ALA A 51 16.52 9.53 0.48
N HIS A 52 15.40 9.42 -0.24
CA HIS A 52 14.81 10.52 -1.01
C HIS A 52 14.33 11.67 -0.11
N LEU A 53 13.71 11.32 1.01
CA LEU A 53 13.23 12.27 2.01
C LEU A 53 14.20 12.36 3.19
N LYS A 54 14.41 13.55 3.71
CA LYS A 54 15.32 13.78 4.85
C LYS A 54 14.65 14.44 6.06
N GLY A 55 13.53 15.14 5.88
CA GLY A 55 12.87 15.88 6.94
C GLY A 55 13.71 17.03 7.52
N ASP A 56 13.34 17.49 8.72
CA ASP A 56 14.10 18.47 9.50
C ASP A 56 15.26 17.81 10.25
N LEU A 57 15.11 16.54 10.61
CA LEU A 57 16.15 15.66 11.14
C LEU A 57 16.12 14.33 10.37
N PHE A 58 17.30 13.81 10.02
CA PHE A 58 17.45 12.52 9.38
C PHE A 58 18.27 11.57 10.25
N LEU A 59 17.71 10.39 10.55
CA LEU A 59 18.37 9.33 11.29
C LEU A 59 18.64 8.14 10.35
N CYS A 60 19.92 7.85 10.09
CA CYS A 60 20.34 6.72 9.26
C CYS A 60 20.34 5.43 10.09
N ILE A 61 19.17 4.83 10.27
CA ILE A 61 18.93 3.64 11.11
C ILE A 61 17.98 2.70 10.37
N ASP A 62 18.15 1.38 10.53
CA ASP A 62 17.19 0.40 10.01
C ASP A 62 15.81 0.62 10.65
N VAL A 63 14.77 0.79 9.83
CA VAL A 63 13.41 1.03 10.31
C VAL A 63 12.83 -0.10 11.16
N LYS A 64 13.47 -1.27 11.17
CA LYS A 64 13.11 -2.41 12.03
C LYS A 64 13.72 -2.33 13.43
N ASP A 65 14.76 -1.52 13.64
CA ASP A 65 15.47 -1.39 14.90
C ASP A 65 14.83 -0.31 15.78
N LYS A 66 13.70 -0.66 16.39
CA LYS A 66 12.92 0.24 17.25
C LYS A 66 13.72 0.82 18.41
N ASP A 67 14.63 0.01 19.00
CA ASP A 67 15.39 0.40 20.20
C ASP A 67 16.47 1.41 19.82
N ALA A 68 17.18 1.21 18.71
CA ALA A 68 18.13 2.19 18.19
C ALA A 68 17.44 3.49 17.76
N ILE A 69 16.23 3.41 17.17
CA ILE A 69 15.46 4.60 16.79
C ILE A 69 15.07 5.41 18.03
N ILE A 70 14.44 4.78 19.03
CA ILE A 70 14.02 5.45 20.27
C ILE A 70 15.22 6.11 20.95
N LYS A 71 16.33 5.37 21.11
CA LYS A 71 17.56 5.90 21.68
C LYS A 71 18.07 7.13 20.94
N ALA A 72 18.11 7.06 19.59
CA ALA A 72 18.58 8.19 18.78
C ALA A 72 17.64 9.42 18.89
N LEU A 73 16.32 9.21 19.00
CA LEU A 73 15.38 10.30 19.24
C LEU A 73 15.65 10.99 20.56
N GLU A 74 15.85 10.23 21.65
CA GLU A 74 16.18 10.76 23.00
C GLU A 74 17.54 11.50 23.02
N GLU A 75 18.57 10.94 22.37
CA GLU A 75 19.88 11.57 22.23
C GLU A 75 19.84 12.89 21.46
N ASN A 76 18.85 13.08 20.57
CA ASN A 76 18.57 14.34 19.89
C ASN A 76 17.60 15.26 20.67
N GLY A 77 17.30 14.95 21.93
CA GLY A 77 16.46 15.78 22.81
C GLY A 77 14.97 15.69 22.48
N ILE A 78 14.51 14.67 21.76
CA ILE A 78 13.11 14.44 21.43
C ILE A 78 12.48 13.57 22.53
N HIS A 79 11.76 14.22 23.45
CA HIS A 79 11.11 13.57 24.59
C HIS A 79 9.58 13.49 24.46
N SER A 80 9.02 14.05 23.39
CA SER A 80 7.62 13.95 23.04
C SER A 80 7.44 14.02 21.54
N ILE A 81 6.49 13.28 21.01
CA ILE A 81 6.11 13.29 19.58
C ILE A 81 4.61 13.44 19.42
N TYR A 82 4.16 13.85 18.26
CA TYR A 82 2.74 13.90 17.91
C TYR A 82 2.28 12.65 17.15
N GLY A 83 3.22 11.87 16.62
CA GLY A 83 2.95 10.58 16.01
C GLY A 83 4.14 9.97 15.28
N ALA A 84 4.14 8.64 15.16
CA ALA A 84 5.01 7.90 14.25
C ALA A 84 4.17 7.24 13.15
N TYR A 85 4.75 7.14 11.95
CA TYR A 85 4.07 6.64 10.75
C TYR A 85 5.04 5.89 9.84
N SER A 86 4.53 4.91 9.11
CA SER A 86 5.22 4.27 7.98
C SER A 86 4.22 3.74 6.96
N SER A 87 4.65 3.68 5.69
CA SER A 87 4.00 2.92 4.62
C SER A 87 4.67 1.55 4.36
N ILE A 88 5.58 1.11 5.23
CA ILE A 88 6.38 -0.11 5.09
C ILE A 88 5.92 -1.14 6.11
N ASP A 89 5.50 -2.35 5.68
CA ASP A 89 5.02 -3.42 6.56
C ASP A 89 6.03 -3.79 7.65
N LEU A 90 7.30 -3.94 7.28
CA LEU A 90 8.37 -4.30 8.22
C LEU A 90 8.68 -3.20 9.26
N ALA A 91 8.21 -1.98 9.06
CA ALA A 91 8.35 -0.88 10.02
C ALA A 91 7.16 -0.79 11.00
N VAL A 92 6.05 -1.49 10.75
CA VAL A 92 4.86 -1.47 11.62
C VAL A 92 5.19 -1.77 13.08
N PRO A 93 6.01 -2.79 13.42
CA PRO A 93 6.40 -3.02 14.82
C PRO A 93 7.14 -1.85 15.45
N SER A 94 8.00 -1.17 14.68
CA SER A 94 8.74 -0.01 15.16
C SER A 94 7.84 1.22 15.35
N VAL A 95 6.91 1.49 14.40
CA VAL A 95 5.90 2.54 14.56
C VAL A 95 5.09 2.31 15.83
N ASN A 96 4.62 1.08 16.05
CA ASN A 96 3.83 0.71 17.23
C ASN A 96 4.64 0.93 18.54
N ALA A 97 5.89 0.47 18.57
CA ALA A 97 6.77 0.62 19.74
C ALA A 97 7.08 2.08 20.03
N ILE A 98 7.35 2.91 19.02
CA ILE A 98 7.63 4.34 19.16
C ILE A 98 6.38 5.05 19.70
N ASN A 99 5.20 4.83 19.12
CA ASN A 99 3.96 5.41 19.62
C ASN A 99 3.71 5.03 21.07
N LYS A 100 3.86 3.75 21.44
CA LYS A 100 3.71 3.24 22.81
C LYS A 100 4.71 3.87 23.78
N HIS A 101 5.98 4.01 23.37
CA HIS A 101 7.04 4.62 24.17
C HIS A 101 6.73 6.08 24.55
N TYR A 102 6.18 6.84 23.63
CA TYR A 102 5.79 8.23 23.83
C TYR A 102 4.36 8.42 24.38
N GLY A 103 3.70 7.34 24.82
CA GLY A 103 2.37 7.39 25.46
C GLY A 103 1.21 7.64 24.49
N LEU A 104 1.40 7.38 23.20
CA LEU A 104 0.36 7.44 22.17
C LEU A 104 -0.37 6.09 22.07
N GLU A 105 -1.60 6.13 21.54
CA GLU A 105 -2.36 4.91 21.26
C GLU A 105 -1.65 4.06 20.19
N SER A 106 -1.73 2.74 20.37
CA SER A 106 -1.06 1.77 19.52
C SER A 106 -1.82 0.43 19.57
N MET A 107 -1.54 -0.47 18.67
CA MET A 107 -2.05 -1.84 18.73
C MET A 107 -1.45 -2.57 19.95
N ASP A 108 -2.19 -3.50 20.51
CA ASP A 108 -1.64 -4.43 21.50
C ASP A 108 -0.71 -5.48 20.85
N ASP A 109 0.01 -6.22 21.69
CA ASP A 109 1.06 -7.12 21.22
C ASP A 109 0.48 -8.31 20.42
N GLU A 110 -0.77 -8.74 20.70
CA GLU A 110 -1.46 -9.80 19.97
C GLU A 110 -1.85 -9.33 18.57
N ALA A 111 -2.50 -8.17 18.47
CA ALA A 111 -2.85 -7.57 17.18
C ALA A 111 -1.61 -7.30 16.32
N LEU A 112 -0.51 -6.84 16.94
CA LEU A 112 0.75 -6.63 16.27
C LEU A 112 1.35 -7.95 15.73
N ALA A 113 1.26 -9.05 16.49
CA ALA A 113 1.70 -10.38 16.05
C ALA A 113 0.88 -10.89 14.84
N ASN A 114 -0.38 -10.49 14.73
CA ASN A 114 -1.26 -10.84 13.59
C ASN A 114 -1.01 -9.96 12.34
N ALA A 115 -0.28 -8.84 12.47
CA ALA A 115 -0.18 -7.82 11.43
C ALA A 115 0.78 -8.13 10.28
N LEU A 116 1.63 -9.14 10.38
CA LEU A 116 2.65 -9.45 9.37
C LEU A 116 2.51 -10.83 8.72
N PRO A 117 2.27 -11.93 9.46
CA PRO A 117 2.26 -13.26 8.85
C PRO A 117 0.97 -13.51 8.05
N LYS A 118 1.08 -13.67 6.74
CA LYS A 118 -0.07 -13.94 5.84
C LYS A 118 -0.86 -15.20 6.25
N ALA A 119 -0.15 -16.23 6.70
CA ALA A 119 -0.78 -17.48 7.17
C ALA A 119 -1.69 -17.25 8.39
N THR A 120 -1.25 -16.40 9.33
CA THR A 120 -2.04 -16.03 10.52
C THR A 120 -3.32 -15.29 10.10
N MET A 121 -3.24 -14.32 9.21
CA MET A 121 -4.40 -13.61 8.70
C MET A 121 -5.41 -14.56 8.05
N THR A 122 -4.94 -15.42 7.14
CA THR A 122 -5.80 -16.38 6.44
C THR A 122 -6.44 -17.37 7.41
N HIS A 123 -5.69 -17.84 8.43
CA HIS A 123 -6.22 -18.74 9.45
C HIS A 123 -7.36 -18.07 10.26
N ILE A 124 -7.13 -16.87 10.78
CA ILE A 124 -8.13 -16.11 11.55
C ILE A 124 -9.39 -15.86 10.71
N TRP A 125 -9.25 -15.45 9.46
CA TRP A 125 -10.41 -15.19 8.60
C TRP A 125 -11.16 -16.45 8.17
N ASN A 126 -10.48 -17.62 8.02
CA ASN A 126 -11.15 -18.91 7.81
C ASN A 126 -11.96 -19.33 9.06
N GLU A 127 -11.38 -19.23 10.25
CA GLU A 127 -12.09 -19.54 11.51
C GLU A 127 -13.29 -18.59 11.74
N ALA A 128 -13.18 -17.34 11.34
CA ALA A 128 -14.26 -16.35 11.40
C ALA A 128 -15.33 -16.52 10.28
N GLY A 129 -15.13 -17.46 9.36
CA GLY A 129 -16.04 -17.71 8.24
C GLY A 129 -16.07 -16.60 7.18
N ILE A 130 -15.07 -15.71 7.18
CA ILE A 130 -14.89 -14.66 6.15
C ILE A 130 -14.29 -15.28 4.88
N LEU A 131 -13.35 -16.20 5.06
CA LEU A 131 -12.73 -16.98 3.99
C LEU A 131 -13.20 -18.42 4.03
N ASN A 132 -13.15 -19.07 2.86
CA ASN A 132 -13.28 -20.51 2.74
C ASN A 132 -12.35 -20.96 1.60
N ARG A 133 -11.04 -21.00 1.89
CA ARG A 133 -10.05 -21.48 0.93
C ARG A 133 -8.99 -22.30 1.64
N TYR A 134 -8.41 -23.28 0.92
CA TYR A 134 -7.24 -23.97 1.40
C TYR A 134 -6.08 -22.99 1.53
N SER A 135 -5.46 -22.96 2.69
CA SER A 135 -4.24 -22.24 3.00
C SER A 135 -3.48 -22.94 4.10
N LYS A 136 -2.22 -23.25 3.86
CA LYS A 136 -1.36 -23.89 4.85
C LYS A 136 0.08 -23.48 4.68
N ILE A 137 0.78 -23.38 5.81
CA ILE A 137 2.20 -23.03 5.88
C ILE A 137 3.07 -24.30 5.87
N PHE A 138 4.19 -24.22 5.15
CA PHE A 138 5.17 -25.32 5.04
C PHE A 138 6.59 -24.78 5.22
N GLU A 139 7.43 -25.53 5.94
CA GLU A 139 8.86 -25.26 6.05
C GLU A 139 9.62 -25.98 4.93
N ASP A 140 9.15 -27.14 4.51
CA ASP A 140 9.70 -27.96 3.43
C ASP A 140 8.60 -28.47 2.51
N LEU A 141 8.97 -28.71 1.24
CA LEU A 141 8.04 -29.25 0.26
C LEU A 141 7.59 -30.67 0.66
N SER A 142 6.30 -30.85 0.80
CA SER A 142 5.69 -32.12 1.23
C SER A 142 4.89 -32.78 0.10
N LEU A 143 4.58 -34.08 0.29
CA LEU A 143 3.67 -34.81 -0.62
C LEU A 143 2.28 -34.16 -0.67
N GLU A 144 1.80 -33.64 0.46
CA GLU A 144 0.52 -32.93 0.55
C GLU A 144 0.45 -31.76 -0.44
N VAL A 145 1.53 -30.95 -0.57
CA VAL A 145 1.59 -29.86 -1.54
C VAL A 145 1.43 -30.36 -2.98
N LYS A 146 2.15 -31.45 -3.33
CA LYS A 146 2.06 -32.06 -4.67
C LYS A 146 0.66 -32.60 -4.96
N GLU A 147 -0.01 -33.18 -3.98
CA GLU A 147 -1.38 -33.68 -4.10
C GLU A 147 -2.39 -32.54 -4.32
N HIS A 148 -2.22 -31.39 -3.68
CA HIS A 148 -3.07 -30.22 -3.94
C HIS A 148 -2.86 -29.65 -5.33
N VAL A 149 -1.59 -29.50 -5.78
CA VAL A 149 -1.26 -29.05 -7.15
C VAL A 149 -1.87 -29.99 -8.20
N ALA A 150 -1.90 -31.30 -7.95
CA ALA A 150 -2.53 -32.25 -8.88
C ALA A 150 -4.06 -32.04 -9.03
N LYS A 151 -4.72 -31.50 -7.99
CA LYS A 151 -6.18 -31.33 -7.95
C LYS A 151 -6.65 -29.95 -8.40
N MET A 152 -5.90 -28.87 -8.10
CA MET A 152 -6.32 -27.50 -8.34
C MET A 152 -5.14 -26.57 -8.64
N LYS A 153 -5.44 -25.38 -9.14
CA LYS A 153 -4.49 -24.29 -9.35
C LYS A 153 -4.12 -23.69 -7.98
N MET A 154 -2.83 -23.57 -7.71
CA MET A 154 -2.32 -23.11 -6.42
C MET A 154 -1.51 -21.82 -6.58
N ILE A 155 -1.28 -21.13 -5.47
CA ILE A 155 -0.34 -20.01 -5.38
C ILE A 155 0.61 -20.24 -4.21
N PHE A 156 1.90 -20.11 -4.48
CA PHE A 156 2.95 -20.20 -3.46
C PHE A 156 3.46 -18.81 -3.15
N LYS A 157 3.52 -18.47 -1.86
CA LYS A 157 3.93 -17.15 -1.37
C LYS A 157 4.91 -17.28 -0.22
N PRO A 158 5.88 -16.37 -0.08
CA PRO A 158 6.60 -16.23 1.19
C PRO A 158 5.62 -15.89 2.32
N ASN A 159 5.83 -16.46 3.51
CA ASN A 159 4.98 -16.12 4.67
C ASN A 159 5.18 -14.68 5.11
N ILE A 160 6.42 -14.23 5.21
CA ILE A 160 6.77 -12.83 5.53
C ILE A 160 7.62 -12.25 4.41
N SER A 161 7.06 -11.35 3.62
CA SER A 161 7.73 -10.65 2.53
C SER A 161 6.90 -9.41 2.13
N SER A 162 7.43 -8.59 1.23
CA SER A 162 6.76 -7.41 0.68
C SER A 162 6.95 -7.31 -0.84
N SER A 163 6.16 -6.46 -1.52
CA SER A 163 6.31 -6.13 -2.94
C SER A 163 6.18 -7.33 -3.89
N SER A 164 5.27 -8.24 -3.61
CA SER A 164 4.96 -9.44 -4.44
C SER A 164 6.15 -10.34 -4.77
N ARG A 165 7.30 -10.20 -4.08
CA ARG A 165 8.49 -11.02 -4.30
C ARG A 165 8.22 -12.48 -3.94
N GLY A 166 8.78 -13.40 -4.74
CA GLY A 166 8.70 -14.84 -4.48
C GLY A 166 7.35 -15.48 -4.73
N ILE A 167 6.33 -14.72 -5.15
CA ILE A 167 5.00 -15.27 -5.47
C ILE A 167 5.06 -16.02 -6.80
N THR A 168 4.43 -17.20 -6.85
CA THR A 168 4.32 -18.01 -8.07
C THR A 168 2.96 -18.69 -8.12
N ILE A 169 2.26 -18.53 -9.26
CA ILE A 169 1.01 -19.24 -9.55
C ILE A 169 1.35 -20.57 -10.21
N ILE A 170 0.83 -21.67 -9.66
CA ILE A 170 1.11 -23.03 -10.09
C ILE A 170 -0.13 -23.60 -10.78
N PRO A 171 -0.05 -23.93 -12.09
CA PRO A 171 -1.16 -24.56 -12.78
C PRO A 171 -1.53 -25.92 -12.16
N LYS A 172 -2.80 -26.29 -12.25
CA LYS A 172 -3.23 -27.65 -11.90
C LYS A 172 -2.42 -28.68 -12.70
N GLY A 173 -1.89 -29.69 -12.02
CA GLY A 173 -1.13 -30.77 -12.63
C GLY A 173 0.28 -30.39 -13.08
N ALA A 174 0.83 -29.26 -12.59
CA ALA A 174 2.21 -28.90 -12.86
C ALA A 174 3.20 -30.01 -12.49
N SER A 175 4.31 -30.12 -13.23
CA SER A 175 5.36 -31.12 -12.96
C SER A 175 6.06 -30.86 -11.63
N ASP A 176 6.61 -31.91 -11.04
CA ASP A 176 7.37 -31.84 -9.79
C ASP A 176 8.47 -30.76 -9.83
N SER A 177 9.20 -30.68 -10.94
CA SER A 177 10.27 -29.67 -11.12
C SER A 177 9.74 -28.24 -11.02
N VAL A 178 8.57 -27.93 -11.60
CA VAL A 178 7.93 -26.61 -11.50
C VAL A 178 7.52 -26.30 -10.07
N VAL A 179 6.94 -27.29 -9.40
CA VAL A 179 6.51 -27.19 -8.00
C VAL A 179 7.71 -26.93 -7.08
N GLU A 180 8.80 -27.69 -7.25
CA GLU A 180 10.02 -27.55 -6.46
C GLU A 180 10.68 -26.18 -6.66
N GLN A 181 10.82 -25.72 -7.89
CA GLN A 181 11.40 -24.40 -8.19
C GLN A 181 10.58 -23.26 -7.59
N ALA A 182 9.26 -23.32 -7.70
CA ALA A 182 8.37 -22.32 -7.15
C ALA A 182 8.39 -22.30 -5.61
N PHE A 183 8.45 -23.48 -4.98
CA PHE A 183 8.55 -23.59 -3.53
C PHE A 183 9.85 -22.98 -3.00
N GLU A 184 10.99 -23.36 -3.60
CA GLU A 184 12.30 -22.82 -3.24
C GLU A 184 12.39 -21.30 -3.48
N LYS A 185 11.82 -20.81 -4.56
CA LYS A 185 11.73 -19.36 -4.83
C LYS A 185 10.99 -18.64 -3.71
N ALA A 186 9.81 -19.13 -3.32
CA ALA A 186 9.01 -18.54 -2.24
C ALA A 186 9.74 -18.62 -0.89
N LYS A 187 10.37 -19.76 -0.58
CA LYS A 187 11.15 -19.99 0.65
C LYS A 187 12.34 -19.05 0.77
N ASN A 188 13.06 -18.82 -0.34
CA ASN A 188 14.23 -17.95 -0.36
C ASN A 188 13.87 -16.48 -0.12
N GLU A 189 12.74 -16.01 -0.60
CA GLU A 189 12.22 -14.66 -0.43
C GLU A 189 11.49 -14.45 0.92
N SER A 190 11.22 -15.51 1.68
CA SER A 190 10.59 -15.43 2.98
C SER A 190 11.60 -15.13 4.08
N PHE A 191 11.34 -14.10 4.90
CA PHE A 191 12.21 -13.74 6.05
C PHE A 191 12.27 -14.86 7.10
N ASP A 192 11.18 -15.61 7.30
CA ASP A 192 11.10 -16.73 8.24
C ASP A 192 11.33 -18.10 7.58
N LYS A 193 11.71 -18.12 6.28
CA LYS A 193 11.95 -19.34 5.48
C LYS A 193 10.75 -20.28 5.39
N LYS A 194 9.54 -19.75 5.57
CA LYS A 194 8.28 -20.50 5.44
C LYS A 194 7.52 -20.09 4.19
N VAL A 195 6.81 -21.05 3.59
CA VAL A 195 6.02 -20.88 2.38
C VAL A 195 4.55 -21.10 2.71
N ILE A 196 3.70 -20.17 2.31
CA ILE A 196 2.25 -20.38 2.28
C ILE A 196 1.89 -20.99 0.93
N VAL A 197 1.17 -22.10 0.99
CA VAL A 197 0.55 -22.76 -0.17
C VAL A 197 -0.96 -22.58 -0.06
N GLU A 198 -1.54 -21.88 -1.01
CA GLU A 198 -2.96 -21.55 -1.01
C GLU A 198 -3.63 -21.94 -2.33
N GLU A 199 -4.94 -22.18 -2.27
CA GLU A 199 -5.78 -22.21 -3.48
C GLU A 199 -5.67 -20.87 -4.20
N PHE A 200 -5.42 -20.90 -5.52
CA PHE A 200 -5.41 -19.69 -6.32
C PHE A 200 -6.84 -19.21 -6.58
N VAL A 201 -7.12 -17.99 -6.19
CA VAL A 201 -8.42 -17.34 -6.42
C VAL A 201 -8.31 -16.40 -7.61
N GLU A 202 -9.14 -16.61 -8.62
CA GLU A 202 -9.31 -15.66 -9.72
C GLU A 202 -10.38 -14.61 -9.36
N GLY A 203 -10.10 -13.35 -9.71
CA GLY A 203 -11.05 -12.28 -9.43
C GLY A 203 -10.49 -10.90 -9.77
N ARG A 204 -11.37 -9.91 -9.67
CA ARG A 204 -10.98 -8.49 -9.72
C ARG A 204 -10.40 -8.10 -8.37
N GLU A 205 -9.25 -7.47 -8.38
CA GLU A 205 -8.58 -7.02 -7.16
C GLU A 205 -9.02 -5.60 -6.79
N PHE A 206 -9.29 -5.43 -5.49
CA PHE A 206 -9.60 -4.15 -4.86
C PHE A 206 -8.63 -3.91 -3.71
N THR A 207 -8.48 -2.63 -3.33
CA THR A 207 -7.91 -2.24 -2.05
C THR A 207 -8.96 -1.52 -1.22
N CYS A 208 -8.87 -1.64 0.11
CA CYS A 208 -9.77 -0.97 1.03
C CYS A 208 -8.93 -0.30 2.12
N ASP A 209 -8.91 1.03 2.10
CA ASP A 209 -8.15 1.85 3.03
C ASP A 209 -9.06 2.30 4.19
N MET A 210 -8.66 1.97 5.42
CA MET A 210 -9.47 2.16 6.61
C MET A 210 -8.64 2.62 7.81
N LEU A 211 -9.32 3.16 8.79
CA LEU A 211 -8.76 3.58 10.07
C LEU A 211 -9.68 3.09 11.19
N GLY A 212 -9.08 2.53 12.25
CA GLY A 212 -9.79 2.14 13.46
C GLY A 212 -9.28 2.90 14.68
N ASP A 213 -10.16 3.22 15.60
CA ASP A 213 -9.81 3.84 16.88
C ASP A 213 -9.79 2.82 18.05
N LYS A 214 -9.38 3.28 19.23
CA LYS A 214 -9.31 2.44 20.44
C LYS A 214 -10.67 2.00 20.96
N TYR A 215 -11.76 2.64 20.53
CA TYR A 215 -13.12 2.36 20.96
C TYR A 215 -13.80 1.28 20.10
N GLY A 216 -13.11 0.80 19.05
CA GLY A 216 -13.62 -0.21 18.12
C GLY A 216 -14.41 0.34 16.94
N ASN A 217 -14.47 1.69 16.78
CA ASN A 217 -15.00 2.28 15.56
C ASN A 217 -13.99 2.06 14.42
N VAL A 218 -14.49 1.67 13.25
CA VAL A 218 -13.69 1.52 12.04
C VAL A 218 -14.41 2.25 10.90
N SER A 219 -13.70 3.15 10.24
CA SER A 219 -14.21 3.88 9.04
C SER A 219 -13.40 3.45 7.82
N VAL A 220 -14.09 3.18 6.72
CA VAL A 220 -13.47 2.99 5.40
C VAL A 220 -13.46 4.35 4.69
N TYR A 221 -12.26 4.79 4.32
CA TYR A 221 -12.05 6.10 3.68
C TYR A 221 -12.16 6.00 2.17
N ALA A 222 -11.56 4.97 1.59
CA ALA A 222 -11.62 4.78 0.14
C ALA A 222 -11.44 3.30 -0.23
N ILE A 223 -12.02 2.93 -1.38
CA ILE A 223 -11.86 1.62 -1.98
C ILE A 223 -11.39 1.84 -3.42
N SER A 224 -10.28 1.18 -3.80
CA SER A 224 -9.82 1.23 -5.18
C SER A 224 -10.12 -0.04 -5.95
N VAL A 225 -10.35 0.10 -7.25
CA VAL A 225 -10.20 -0.98 -8.22
C VAL A 225 -8.75 -0.99 -8.68
N LYS A 226 -8.10 -2.15 -8.59
CA LYS A 226 -6.69 -2.33 -8.99
C LYS A 226 -6.60 -2.90 -10.40
N TYR A 227 -5.76 -2.30 -11.21
CA TYR A 227 -5.53 -2.71 -12.60
C TYR A 227 -4.10 -3.18 -12.77
N HIS A 228 -3.92 -4.17 -13.63
CA HIS A 228 -2.63 -4.77 -13.91
C HIS A 228 -2.35 -4.73 -15.41
N THR A 229 -1.09 -4.49 -15.77
CA THR A 229 -0.57 -4.91 -17.07
C THR A 229 -0.09 -6.35 -16.99
N VAL A 230 0.01 -7.00 -18.14
CA VAL A 230 0.51 -8.37 -18.24
C VAL A 230 1.77 -8.32 -19.08
N ASN A 231 2.89 -8.67 -18.50
CA ASN A 231 4.18 -8.67 -19.19
C ASN A 231 4.34 -9.89 -20.11
N THR A 232 5.40 -9.89 -20.91
CA THR A 232 5.71 -10.98 -21.85
C THR A 232 5.89 -12.35 -21.18
N SER A 233 6.22 -12.39 -19.90
CA SER A 233 6.29 -13.60 -19.07
C SER A 233 4.96 -13.99 -18.42
N ASN A 234 3.84 -13.34 -18.80
CA ASN A 234 2.50 -13.54 -18.24
C ASN A 234 2.39 -13.23 -16.74
N ASN A 235 3.24 -12.37 -16.21
CA ASN A 235 3.12 -11.86 -14.85
C ASN A 235 2.24 -10.59 -14.82
N LYS A 236 1.39 -10.49 -13.80
CA LYS A 236 0.54 -9.33 -13.57
C LYS A 236 1.30 -8.30 -12.73
N ILE A 237 1.47 -7.10 -13.24
CA ILE A 237 2.11 -5.97 -12.55
C ILE A 237 1.05 -4.89 -12.32
N ALA A 238 0.87 -4.45 -11.09
CA ALA A 238 -0.09 -3.41 -10.75
C ALA A 238 0.35 -2.06 -11.33
N ILE A 239 -0.50 -1.44 -12.12
CA ILE A 239 -0.20 -0.17 -12.80
C ILE A 239 -1.16 0.97 -12.47
N LYS A 240 -2.33 0.65 -11.92
CA LYS A 240 -3.34 1.68 -11.65
C LYS A 240 -4.20 1.29 -10.44
N LEU A 241 -4.48 2.28 -9.58
CA LEU A 241 -5.44 2.24 -8.50
C LEU A 241 -6.46 3.35 -8.72
N HIS A 242 -7.73 2.99 -8.93
CA HIS A 242 -8.81 3.96 -9.13
C HIS A 242 -9.75 3.93 -7.94
N TYR A 243 -9.62 4.92 -7.07
CA TYR A 243 -10.34 5.05 -5.80
C TYR A 243 -11.73 5.65 -5.96
N ASN A 244 -12.70 5.07 -5.27
CA ASN A 244 -14.10 5.50 -5.23
C ASN A 244 -14.68 5.73 -6.65
N SER A 245 -14.29 4.86 -7.59
CA SER A 245 -14.77 4.90 -8.98
C SER A 245 -16.24 4.46 -9.07
N ASP A 246 -16.84 4.70 -10.21
CA ASP A 246 -18.19 4.22 -10.57
C ASP A 246 -18.16 2.91 -11.39
N PHE A 247 -17.03 2.19 -11.39
CA PHE A 247 -16.86 0.96 -12.16
C PHE A 247 -17.85 -0.15 -11.73
N TYR A 248 -18.20 -0.19 -10.44
CA TYR A 248 -19.19 -1.08 -9.88
C TYR A 248 -20.30 -0.29 -9.18
N PRO A 249 -21.51 -0.88 -9.00
CA PRO A 249 -22.55 -0.30 -8.16
C PRO A 249 -22.07 -0.08 -6.70
N ASP A 250 -22.61 0.93 -6.04
CA ASP A 250 -22.25 1.29 -4.66
C ASP A 250 -22.40 0.11 -3.69
N SER A 251 -23.39 -0.78 -3.92
CA SER A 251 -23.59 -1.99 -3.11
C SER A 251 -22.40 -2.96 -3.12
N VAL A 252 -21.59 -2.96 -4.18
CA VAL A 252 -20.33 -3.75 -4.24
C VAL A 252 -19.30 -3.13 -3.30
N TYR A 253 -19.12 -1.82 -3.35
CA TYR A 253 -18.19 -1.09 -2.47
C TYR A 253 -18.61 -1.20 -1.01
N GLU A 254 -19.90 -1.11 -0.70
CA GLU A 254 -20.45 -1.31 0.65
C GLU A 254 -20.15 -2.73 1.18
N LYS A 255 -20.33 -3.76 0.34
CA LYS A 255 -20.00 -5.15 0.70
C LYS A 255 -18.50 -5.32 0.97
N ILE A 256 -17.63 -4.69 0.17
CA ILE A 256 -16.17 -4.68 0.38
C ILE A 256 -15.83 -3.98 1.70
N ALA A 257 -16.43 -2.82 1.98
CA ALA A 257 -16.22 -2.07 3.21
C ALA A 257 -16.60 -2.89 4.44
N GLU A 258 -17.78 -3.52 4.45
CA GLU A 258 -18.23 -4.36 5.57
C GLU A 258 -17.29 -5.56 5.78
N THR A 259 -16.85 -6.23 4.69
CA THR A 259 -15.88 -7.32 4.78
C THR A 259 -14.54 -6.84 5.31
N GLY A 260 -14.06 -5.68 4.84
CA GLY A 260 -12.82 -5.07 5.30
C GLY A 260 -12.83 -4.75 6.79
N LYS A 261 -13.91 -4.14 7.28
CA LYS A 261 -14.09 -3.85 8.72
C LYS A 261 -14.09 -5.13 9.57
N LYS A 262 -14.67 -6.23 9.07
CA LYS A 262 -14.61 -7.53 9.76
C LYS A 262 -13.18 -8.06 9.77
N CYS A 263 -12.49 -8.07 8.63
CA CYS A 263 -11.09 -8.50 8.54
C CYS A 263 -10.18 -7.74 9.51
N TYR A 264 -10.36 -6.42 9.60
CA TYR A 264 -9.61 -5.54 10.49
C TYR A 264 -9.84 -5.88 11.97
N LYS A 265 -11.12 -6.04 12.36
CA LYS A 265 -11.54 -6.30 13.75
C LYS A 265 -11.12 -7.70 14.22
N ASP A 266 -11.23 -8.72 13.37
CA ASP A 266 -10.92 -10.10 13.74
C ASP A 266 -9.41 -10.32 13.95
N LEU A 267 -8.56 -9.49 13.32
CA LEU A 267 -7.12 -9.45 13.64
C LEU A 267 -6.80 -8.68 14.94
N GLY A 268 -7.79 -8.08 15.60
CA GLY A 268 -7.62 -7.29 16.81
C GLY A 268 -7.09 -5.87 16.56
N PHE A 269 -7.06 -5.39 15.32
CA PHE A 269 -6.51 -4.08 14.99
C PHE A 269 -7.28 -2.96 15.66
N LYS A 270 -6.56 -2.00 16.23
CA LYS A 270 -7.05 -0.77 16.88
C LYS A 270 -6.01 0.32 16.73
N SER A 271 -6.45 1.56 16.79
CA SER A 271 -5.56 2.75 16.74
C SER A 271 -4.53 2.68 15.61
N SER A 272 -4.94 2.13 14.46
CA SER A 272 -4.06 1.91 13.32
C SER A 272 -4.79 2.13 12.00
N LEU A 273 -3.99 2.44 10.98
CA LEU A 273 -4.41 2.36 9.59
C LEU A 273 -4.59 0.89 9.19
N GLY A 274 -5.40 0.64 8.17
CA GLY A 274 -5.56 -0.67 7.55
C GLY A 274 -5.63 -0.54 6.04
N HIS A 275 -4.78 -1.27 5.32
CA HIS A 275 -4.81 -1.38 3.86
C HIS A 275 -5.05 -2.84 3.48
N LEU A 276 -6.31 -3.16 3.20
CA LEU A 276 -6.74 -4.51 2.81
C LEU A 276 -6.65 -4.69 1.29
N GLU A 277 -6.04 -5.77 0.84
CA GLU A 277 -6.20 -6.29 -0.52
C GLU A 277 -7.25 -7.40 -0.52
N ILE A 278 -8.20 -7.31 -1.44
CA ILE A 278 -9.35 -8.23 -1.52
C ILE A 278 -9.72 -8.52 -2.98
N LEU A 279 -9.97 -9.80 -3.27
CA LEU A 279 -10.45 -10.26 -4.58
C LEU A 279 -11.96 -10.41 -4.56
N MET A 280 -12.61 -10.00 -5.63
CA MET A 280 -14.01 -10.32 -5.93
C MET A 280 -14.04 -11.33 -7.07
N LYS A 281 -14.55 -12.53 -6.80
CA LYS A 281 -14.77 -13.58 -7.80
C LYS A 281 -15.89 -13.17 -8.76
N GLU A 282 -16.02 -13.88 -9.88
CA GLU A 282 -17.06 -13.63 -10.88
C GLU A 282 -18.49 -13.77 -10.31
N ASP A 283 -18.69 -14.64 -9.33
CA ASP A 283 -19.95 -14.83 -8.61
C ASP A 283 -20.24 -13.76 -7.54
N GLY A 284 -19.38 -12.75 -7.41
CA GLY A 284 -19.47 -11.68 -6.39
C GLY A 284 -18.99 -12.10 -4.99
N THR A 285 -18.44 -13.30 -4.83
CA THR A 285 -17.82 -13.73 -3.55
C THR A 285 -16.53 -12.96 -3.31
N LEU A 286 -16.38 -12.42 -2.10
CA LEU A 286 -15.18 -11.71 -1.68
C LEU A 286 -14.18 -12.67 -1.03
N SER A 287 -12.89 -12.49 -1.36
CA SER A 287 -11.78 -13.27 -0.84
C SER A 287 -10.64 -12.34 -0.40
N PRO A 288 -10.56 -11.96 0.89
CA PRO A 288 -9.43 -11.20 1.43
C PRO A 288 -8.10 -11.89 1.15
N VAL A 289 -7.08 -11.08 0.82
CA VAL A 289 -5.72 -11.54 0.49
C VAL A 289 -4.76 -11.27 1.64
N GLU A 290 -4.65 -10.01 2.02
CA GLU A 290 -3.83 -9.55 3.14
C GLU A 290 -4.28 -8.17 3.60
N ILE A 291 -3.95 -7.78 4.83
CA ILE A 291 -4.15 -6.44 5.35
C ILE A 291 -2.86 -5.95 6.02
N GLY A 292 -2.32 -4.84 5.54
CA GLY A 292 -1.24 -4.14 6.24
C GLY A 292 -1.80 -3.21 7.32
N ALA A 293 -1.22 -3.22 8.51
CA ALA A 293 -1.55 -2.25 9.57
C ALA A 293 -0.87 -0.89 9.31
N ARG A 294 -1.01 -0.40 8.08
CA ARG A 294 -0.41 0.80 7.51
C ARG A 294 -1.23 1.30 6.33
N SER A 295 -0.85 2.43 5.76
CA SER A 295 -1.40 2.86 4.48
C SER A 295 -0.85 2.05 3.30
N SER A 296 -1.43 2.22 2.12
CA SER A 296 -0.95 1.62 0.87
C SER A 296 0.54 1.90 0.61
N GLY A 297 1.19 1.03 -0.15
CA GLY A 297 2.55 1.22 -0.69
C GLY A 297 2.65 2.20 -1.86
N TYR A 298 1.63 3.04 -2.08
CA TYR A 298 1.62 4.15 -3.04
C TYR A 298 1.61 5.49 -2.29
N ILE A 299 1.59 6.63 -2.98
CA ILE A 299 1.44 7.95 -2.34
C ILE A 299 -0.01 8.09 -1.84
N THR A 300 -0.32 7.38 -0.76
CA THR A 300 -1.69 7.08 -0.32
C THR A 300 -2.39 8.27 0.32
N ASN A 301 -1.66 9.08 1.10
CA ASN A 301 -2.32 10.15 1.84
C ASN A 301 -3.12 11.09 0.93
N PRO A 302 -2.54 11.68 -0.13
CA PRO A 302 -3.33 12.46 -1.06
C PRO A 302 -4.42 11.63 -1.74
N LEU A 303 -4.13 10.43 -2.23
CA LEU A 303 -5.11 9.58 -2.93
C LEU A 303 -6.38 9.33 -2.12
N VAL A 304 -6.23 8.81 -0.91
CA VAL A 304 -7.36 8.48 -0.03
C VAL A 304 -8.08 9.75 0.41
N SER A 305 -7.34 10.82 0.71
CA SER A 305 -7.92 12.10 1.13
C SER A 305 -8.71 12.77 0.00
N LEU A 306 -8.20 12.74 -1.23
CA LEU A 306 -8.86 13.28 -2.42
C LEU A 306 -10.15 12.51 -2.75
N ALA A 307 -10.12 11.17 -2.67
CA ALA A 307 -11.28 10.33 -2.95
C ALA A 307 -12.36 10.42 -1.86
N SER A 308 -11.96 10.49 -0.58
CA SER A 308 -12.90 10.52 0.55
C SER A 308 -13.43 11.91 0.89
N GLY A 309 -12.74 12.96 0.47
CA GLY A 309 -12.98 14.33 0.95
C GLY A 309 -12.62 14.54 2.42
N LYS A 310 -11.80 13.64 3.01
CA LYS A 310 -11.35 13.66 4.41
C LYS A 310 -9.84 13.65 4.49
N ASN A 311 -9.28 14.32 5.49
CA ASN A 311 -7.84 14.27 5.71
C ASN A 311 -7.47 12.98 6.48
N TYR A 312 -7.18 11.91 5.73
CA TYR A 312 -6.91 10.57 6.24
C TYR A 312 -5.75 10.54 7.25
N PHE A 313 -4.67 11.27 6.98
CA PHE A 313 -3.53 11.33 7.89
C PHE A 313 -3.81 12.15 9.16
N ALA A 314 -4.55 13.26 9.05
CA ALA A 314 -4.97 14.03 10.22
C ALA A 314 -5.85 13.20 11.16
N ASP A 315 -6.77 12.40 10.60
CA ASP A 315 -7.61 11.50 11.37
C ASP A 315 -6.79 10.38 12.03
N TYR A 316 -5.76 9.85 11.35
CA TYR A 316 -4.82 8.91 11.97
C TYR A 316 -4.09 9.56 13.16
N LEU A 317 -3.54 10.75 13.00
CA LEU A 317 -2.89 11.47 14.10
C LEU A 317 -3.86 11.74 15.26
N LYS A 318 -5.12 12.11 14.96
CA LYS A 318 -6.16 12.25 15.97
C LYS A 318 -6.39 10.96 16.76
N VAL A 319 -6.48 9.82 16.07
CA VAL A 319 -6.73 8.51 16.66
C VAL A 319 -5.59 8.09 17.59
N ILE A 320 -4.33 8.18 17.13
CA ILE A 320 -3.19 7.79 17.98
C ILE A 320 -2.96 8.73 19.18
N ASN A 321 -3.52 9.95 19.13
CA ASN A 321 -3.58 10.87 20.27
C ASN A 321 -4.87 10.68 21.13
N GLY A 322 -5.54 9.54 21.01
CA GLY A 322 -6.67 9.14 21.84
C GLY A 322 -8.03 9.65 21.39
N GLY A 323 -8.11 10.33 20.24
CA GLY A 323 -9.38 10.80 19.67
C GLY A 323 -10.20 9.66 19.06
N ALA A 324 -11.52 9.87 18.97
CA ALA A 324 -12.45 8.96 18.30
C ALA A 324 -12.73 9.39 16.85
N ILE A 325 -13.03 8.41 16.00
CA ILE A 325 -13.63 8.62 14.68
C ILE A 325 -15.12 8.32 14.70
N GLU A 326 -15.86 8.80 13.70
CA GLU A 326 -17.33 8.63 13.65
C GLU A 326 -17.78 7.20 13.31
N GLY A 327 -16.87 6.34 12.80
CA GLY A 327 -17.21 4.99 12.32
C GLY A 327 -18.02 4.99 11.02
N LYS A 328 -18.13 6.15 10.36
CA LYS A 328 -18.84 6.33 9.10
C LYS A 328 -17.89 6.11 7.91
N ASP A 329 -18.37 5.40 6.89
CA ASP A 329 -17.61 5.19 5.66
C ASP A 329 -17.71 6.42 4.72
N HIS A 330 -16.65 6.64 3.91
CA HIS A 330 -16.51 7.80 3.02
C HIS A 330 -16.36 7.38 1.55
N ILE A 331 -16.87 6.19 1.20
CA ILE A 331 -16.66 5.55 -0.11
C ILE A 331 -17.65 6.00 -1.21
N ASN A 332 -18.80 6.54 -0.83
CA ASN A 332 -19.87 6.96 -1.76
C ASN A 332 -19.94 8.50 -1.89
N GLY A 333 -18.80 9.16 -1.75
CA GLY A 333 -18.68 10.61 -1.91
C GLY A 333 -18.70 11.07 -3.38
N PRO A 334 -18.76 12.38 -3.61
CA PRO A 334 -18.78 12.94 -4.96
C PRO A 334 -17.41 12.95 -5.64
N HIS A 335 -16.36 12.57 -4.96
CA HIS A 335 -14.99 12.64 -5.45
C HIS A 335 -14.41 11.26 -5.75
N SER A 336 -13.47 11.23 -6.69
CA SER A 336 -12.66 10.08 -7.07
C SER A 336 -11.22 10.51 -7.27
N SER A 337 -10.29 9.59 -7.06
CA SER A 337 -8.88 9.80 -7.35
C SER A 337 -8.27 8.56 -8.00
N MET A 338 -7.22 8.77 -8.78
CA MET A 338 -6.53 7.68 -9.44
C MET A 338 -5.01 7.88 -9.38
N TYR A 339 -4.31 6.82 -9.02
CA TYR A 339 -2.86 6.70 -9.18
C TYR A 339 -2.57 5.73 -10.32
N PHE A 340 -1.74 6.13 -11.26
CA PHE A 340 -1.36 5.26 -12.36
C PHE A 340 0.10 5.46 -12.76
N PHE A 341 0.66 4.39 -13.33
CA PHE A 341 1.88 4.41 -14.11
C PHE A 341 1.54 4.41 -15.58
N TYR A 342 2.35 5.07 -16.39
CA TYR A 342 2.15 5.07 -17.83
C TYR A 342 2.46 3.68 -18.40
N ASP A 343 1.48 3.12 -19.09
CA ASP A 343 1.57 1.80 -19.74
C ASP A 343 1.36 1.97 -21.25
N MET A 344 2.26 1.41 -22.02
CA MET A 344 2.26 1.50 -23.48
C MET A 344 2.56 0.12 -24.05
N PRO A 345 2.14 -0.16 -25.27
CA PRO A 345 2.52 -1.40 -25.95
C PRO A 345 4.04 -1.61 -25.92
N HIS A 346 4.44 -2.85 -25.69
CA HIS A 346 5.85 -3.24 -25.69
C HIS A 346 6.58 -2.76 -26.96
N ASN A 347 7.77 -2.20 -26.79
CA ASN A 347 8.58 -1.55 -27.85
C ASN A 347 7.98 -0.28 -28.47
N ALA A 348 6.90 0.28 -27.91
CA ALA A 348 6.46 1.60 -28.31
C ALA A 348 7.46 2.67 -27.87
N SER A 349 7.54 3.77 -28.59
CA SER A 349 8.37 4.93 -28.22
C SER A 349 7.54 6.19 -28.17
N VAL A 350 7.97 7.14 -27.34
CA VAL A 350 7.36 8.47 -27.29
C VAL A 350 7.64 9.21 -28.61
N LYS A 351 6.65 9.29 -29.48
CA LYS A 351 6.72 10.06 -30.73
C LYS A 351 6.35 11.51 -30.51
N HIS A 352 5.24 11.74 -29.81
CA HIS A 352 4.68 13.04 -29.55
C HIS A 352 4.53 13.25 -28.04
N PRO A 353 5.49 13.95 -27.38
CA PRO A 353 5.45 14.16 -25.94
C PRO A 353 4.13 14.76 -25.47
N CYS A 354 3.35 13.98 -24.75
CA CYS A 354 2.07 14.37 -24.14
C CYS A 354 1.83 13.53 -22.88
N THR A 355 0.83 13.88 -22.11
CA THR A 355 0.41 13.16 -20.92
C THR A 355 -1.03 12.71 -21.05
N LEU A 356 -1.49 11.85 -20.16
CA LEU A 356 -2.90 11.47 -20.12
C LEU A 356 -3.81 12.68 -19.90
N MET A 357 -3.33 13.70 -19.17
CA MET A 357 -4.07 14.94 -18.89
C MET A 357 -4.50 15.69 -20.15
N ASP A 358 -3.73 15.58 -21.26
CA ASP A 358 -4.04 16.26 -22.52
C ASP A 358 -5.31 15.71 -23.20
N PHE A 359 -5.80 14.55 -22.73
CA PHE A 359 -6.97 13.85 -23.27
C PHE A 359 -8.13 13.74 -22.28
N LEU A 360 -7.94 14.16 -21.02
CA LEU A 360 -8.97 14.15 -20.00
C LEU A 360 -9.84 15.42 -20.06
N PRO A 361 -11.12 15.35 -19.63
CA PRO A 361 -11.98 16.52 -19.58
C PRO A 361 -11.52 17.56 -18.56
N GLU A 362 -11.93 18.81 -18.76
CA GLU A 362 -11.76 19.88 -17.78
C GLU A 362 -12.44 19.52 -16.46
N GLY A 363 -11.80 19.89 -15.34
CA GLY A 363 -12.27 19.55 -13.98
C GLY A 363 -11.55 18.35 -13.35
N ILE A 364 -10.73 17.63 -14.11
CA ILE A 364 -9.77 16.65 -13.58
C ILE A 364 -8.43 17.35 -13.36
N VAL A 365 -7.86 17.18 -12.17
CA VAL A 365 -6.62 17.86 -11.75
C VAL A 365 -5.53 16.83 -11.49
N SER A 366 -4.28 17.15 -11.90
CA SER A 366 -3.09 16.40 -11.56
C SER A 366 -2.45 17.00 -10.30
N GLU A 367 -2.33 16.19 -9.24
CA GLU A 367 -1.81 16.62 -7.94
C GLU A 367 -0.31 16.31 -7.79
N TYR A 368 0.08 15.08 -8.11
CA TYR A 368 1.47 14.61 -8.07
C TYR A 368 1.83 13.88 -9.34
N ASN A 369 3.03 14.07 -9.84
CA ASN A 369 3.46 13.36 -11.05
C ASN A 369 4.98 13.20 -11.14
N ASN A 370 5.37 12.22 -11.98
CA ASN A 370 6.72 12.08 -12.52
C ASN A 370 6.59 11.77 -14.01
N ARG A 371 6.67 12.80 -14.84
CA ARG A 371 6.40 12.77 -16.29
C ARG A 371 7.66 12.84 -17.16
N GLU A 372 8.83 12.95 -16.56
CA GLU A 372 10.08 13.24 -17.30
C GLU A 372 10.30 12.30 -18.49
N LYS A 373 10.18 10.98 -18.24
CA LYS A 373 10.36 9.97 -19.29
C LYS A 373 9.29 10.04 -20.37
N ILE A 374 8.05 10.30 -19.99
CA ILE A 374 6.89 10.37 -20.91
C ILE A 374 6.98 11.59 -21.83
N LEU A 375 7.61 12.65 -21.37
CA LEU A 375 7.82 13.88 -22.13
C LEU A 375 9.15 13.88 -22.90
N THR A 376 9.93 12.79 -22.86
CA THR A 376 11.18 12.66 -23.56
C THR A 376 10.99 12.00 -24.94
N PRO A 377 11.16 12.73 -26.06
CA PRO A 377 11.04 12.14 -27.40
C PRO A 377 11.99 10.96 -27.59
N GLY A 378 11.49 9.88 -28.17
CA GLY A 378 12.26 8.66 -28.41
C GLY A 378 12.47 7.78 -27.18
N PHE A 379 11.92 8.10 -26.03
CA PHE A 379 11.93 7.19 -24.88
C PHE A 379 11.16 5.91 -25.25
N GLU A 380 11.79 4.73 -25.04
CA GLU A 380 11.22 3.42 -25.37
C GLU A 380 10.60 2.76 -24.15
N PHE A 381 9.40 2.20 -24.32
CA PHE A 381 8.72 1.41 -23.31
C PHE A 381 9.15 -0.05 -23.40
N ASN A 382 9.90 -0.48 -22.41
CA ASN A 382 10.30 -1.87 -22.26
C ASN A 382 9.27 -2.66 -21.47
N ASP A 383 9.38 -3.99 -21.53
CA ASP A 383 8.56 -4.90 -20.72
C ASP A 383 8.83 -4.67 -19.23
N ILE A 384 7.75 -4.52 -18.44
CA ILE A 384 7.81 -4.29 -17.00
C ILE A 384 7.82 -5.66 -16.31
N THR A 385 8.91 -6.03 -15.67
CA THR A 385 9.04 -7.34 -15.01
C THR A 385 8.77 -7.31 -13.52
N ASN A 386 8.84 -6.13 -12.91
CA ASN A 386 8.59 -5.92 -11.48
C ASN A 386 8.16 -4.46 -11.20
N ASP A 387 7.71 -4.21 -9.97
CA ASP A 387 7.16 -2.92 -9.53
C ASP A 387 8.12 -1.73 -9.69
N ASN A 388 9.44 -1.95 -9.64
CA ASN A 388 10.44 -0.87 -9.73
C ASN A 388 10.70 -0.41 -11.17
N GLU A 389 10.27 -1.16 -12.16
CA GLU A 389 10.46 -0.85 -13.58
C GLU A 389 9.30 -0.06 -14.17
N ARG A 390 8.24 0.18 -13.39
CA ARG A 390 7.10 1.00 -13.80
C ARG A 390 7.55 2.41 -14.19
N ILE A 391 6.93 2.95 -15.25
CA ILE A 391 7.41 4.15 -15.94
C ILE A 391 6.52 5.33 -15.59
N GLY A 392 7.14 6.38 -15.07
CA GLY A 392 6.47 7.59 -14.66
C GLY A 392 5.40 7.29 -13.59
N TYR A 393 4.73 8.29 -13.13
CA TYR A 393 3.46 8.12 -12.40
C TYR A 393 2.68 9.43 -12.42
N GLU A 394 1.40 9.31 -12.15
CA GLU A 394 0.54 10.47 -11.97
C GLU A 394 -0.58 10.18 -10.97
N ILE A 395 -0.90 11.17 -10.15
CA ILE A 395 -2.08 11.19 -9.30
C ILE A 395 -3.02 12.24 -9.86
N ILE A 396 -4.21 11.80 -10.26
CA ILE A 396 -5.28 12.67 -10.71
C ILE A 396 -6.51 12.53 -9.83
N HIS A 397 -7.32 13.58 -9.77
CA HIS A 397 -8.58 13.57 -9.04
C HIS A 397 -9.60 14.52 -9.67
N GLY A 398 -10.86 14.30 -9.34
CA GLY A 398 -11.96 15.11 -9.82
C GLY A 398 -13.29 14.66 -9.25
N GLU A 399 -14.39 15.21 -9.74
CA GLU A 399 -15.71 14.69 -9.43
C GLU A 399 -15.87 13.27 -10.00
N ARG A 400 -16.53 12.39 -9.23
CA ARG A 400 -16.68 10.95 -9.55
C ARG A 400 -17.26 10.74 -10.94
N HIS A 401 -18.24 11.56 -11.37
CA HIS A 401 -18.85 11.42 -12.68
C HIS A 401 -17.92 11.81 -13.85
N LEU A 402 -16.93 12.67 -13.64
CA LEU A 402 -15.88 12.99 -14.62
C LEU A 402 -14.80 11.91 -14.68
N MET A 403 -14.51 11.30 -13.52
CA MET A 403 -13.52 10.23 -13.33
C MET A 403 -14.11 8.83 -13.65
N ASN A 404 -15.21 8.75 -14.45
CA ASN A 404 -15.80 7.47 -14.79
C ASN A 404 -14.89 6.62 -15.68
N ILE A 405 -15.11 5.30 -15.65
CA ILE A 405 -14.23 4.35 -16.32
C ILE A 405 -14.16 4.58 -17.84
N HIS A 406 -15.26 4.92 -18.51
CA HIS A 406 -15.28 5.15 -19.96
C HIS A 406 -14.46 6.38 -20.33
N THR A 407 -14.58 7.48 -19.59
CA THR A 407 -13.77 8.69 -19.77
C THR A 407 -12.29 8.39 -19.67
N ILE A 408 -11.89 7.62 -18.64
CA ILE A 408 -10.48 7.26 -18.43
C ILE A 408 -9.96 6.35 -19.54
N GLU A 409 -10.72 5.29 -19.90
CA GLU A 409 -10.32 4.36 -20.98
C GLU A 409 -10.23 5.04 -22.34
N GLU A 410 -11.14 5.95 -22.66
CA GLU A 410 -11.06 6.74 -23.91
C GLU A 410 -9.83 7.65 -23.93
N ALA A 411 -9.49 8.29 -22.82
CA ALA A 411 -8.30 9.13 -22.72
C ALA A 411 -7.02 8.28 -22.87
N GLU A 412 -6.95 7.12 -22.22
CA GLU A 412 -5.85 6.16 -22.36
C GLU A 412 -5.68 5.69 -23.81
N GLN A 413 -6.77 5.35 -24.49
CA GLN A 413 -6.72 4.96 -25.91
C GLN A 413 -6.21 6.10 -26.80
N LYS A 414 -6.67 7.34 -26.58
CA LYS A 414 -6.19 8.52 -27.30
C LYS A 414 -4.70 8.78 -27.05
N PHE A 415 -4.27 8.67 -25.79
CA PHE A 415 -2.86 8.80 -25.40
C PHE A 415 -1.97 7.76 -26.10
N ILE A 416 -2.38 6.49 -26.08
CA ILE A 416 -1.66 5.40 -26.74
C ILE A 416 -1.60 5.65 -28.26
N LYS A 417 -2.73 5.93 -28.88
CA LYS A 417 -2.83 6.19 -30.31
C LYS A 417 -1.93 7.36 -30.75
N HIS A 418 -1.96 8.46 -30.02
CA HIS A 418 -1.15 9.65 -30.30
C HIS A 418 0.35 9.36 -30.28
N ASN A 419 0.79 8.43 -29.44
CA ASN A 419 2.19 8.05 -29.33
C ASN A 419 2.63 6.90 -30.24
N THR A 420 1.69 6.10 -30.79
CA THR A 420 2.00 4.90 -31.59
C THR A 420 1.74 5.07 -33.09
N GLU A 421 0.80 5.94 -33.48
CA GLU A 421 0.49 6.19 -34.89
C GLU A 421 1.42 7.26 -35.49
N GLU A 422 1.70 7.15 -36.83
CA GLU A 422 2.54 8.09 -37.60
C GLU A 422 1.82 9.41 -37.89
#